data_57946375cd62eba8d8c8ab2e8048961b
#
_entry.id   57946375cd62eba8d8c8ab2e8048961b
#
_cell.length_a   1.000
_cell.length_b   1.000
_cell.length_c   1.000
_cell.angle_alpha   90.00
_cell.angle_beta   90.00
_cell.angle_gamma   90.00
#
_symmetry.space_group_name_H-M   'P 1'
#
loop_
_entity.id
_entity.type
_entity.pdbx_description
1 polymer ?
#
loop_
_entity_poly.entity_id
_entity_poly.type
_entity_poly.pdbx_seq_one_letter_code
_entity_poly.pdbx_strand_id
1 'polypeptide(L)'
;MKLKQFFPMLAFASLALAGCGGSVSKTGIELSNLDQKAKPGDNFYQYACGGWIKAHPLTGEYSTYGNFEVLIENNNKQLRDLIEAMAKGQHEAGTLEQKIGDLYN
;
A
#
# COMPACT_ATOMS: atom_id res chain seq x y z
N MET A 1 -7.93 39.35 43.42
CA MET A 1 -6.67 39.22 42.68
C MET A 1 -6.75 38.03 41.76
N LYS A 2 -6.89 38.30 40.54
CA LYS A 2 -6.51 37.69 39.25
C LYS A 2 -6.14 36.19 39.22
N LEU A 3 -7.16 35.35 39.04
CA LEU A 3 -7.08 33.94 38.67
C LEU A 3 -7.75 33.79 37.30
N LYS A 4 -7.13 34.31 36.23
CA LYS A 4 -7.73 34.34 34.89
C LYS A 4 -6.73 34.11 33.78
N GLN A 5 -5.73 33.22 33.89
CA GLN A 5 -4.80 32.97 32.77
C GLN A 5 -4.19 31.56 32.70
N PHE A 6 -4.83 30.50 33.17
CA PHE A 6 -4.28 29.15 33.10
C PHE A 6 -5.10 28.14 32.27
N PHE A 7 -6.04 28.58 31.43
CA PHE A 7 -6.97 27.69 30.75
C PHE A 7 -6.85 27.51 29.24
N PRO A 8 -5.83 28.02 28.50
CA PRO A 8 -5.73 27.65 27.09
C PRO A 8 -4.60 26.64 26.76
N MET A 9 -3.87 26.07 27.71
CA MET A 9 -2.73 25.22 27.42
C MET A 9 -3.04 23.71 27.48
N LEU A 10 -4.26 23.32 27.84
CA LEU A 10 -4.66 21.90 27.92
C LEU A 10 -5.41 21.38 26.70
N ALA A 11 -5.74 22.25 25.74
CA ALA A 11 -6.51 21.89 24.54
C ALA A 11 -5.65 21.45 23.33
N PHE A 12 -4.33 21.57 23.42
CA PHE A 12 -3.43 21.24 22.29
C PHE A 12 -2.77 19.85 22.38
N ALA A 13 -2.95 19.11 23.48
CA ALA A 13 -2.33 17.81 23.70
C ALA A 13 -3.15 16.61 23.18
N SER A 14 -4.37 16.82 22.68
CA SER A 14 -5.26 15.73 22.25
C SER A 14 -5.31 15.44 20.75
N LEU A 15 -4.55 16.18 19.92
CA LEU A 15 -4.55 15.99 18.45
C LEU A 15 -3.41 15.13 17.89
N ALA A 16 -2.53 14.58 18.74
CA ALA A 16 -1.35 13.84 18.28
C ALA A 16 -1.52 12.32 18.22
N LEU A 17 -2.73 11.77 18.44
CA LEU A 17 -2.98 10.31 18.47
C LEU A 17 -3.84 9.79 17.32
N ALA A 18 -4.10 10.59 16.30
CA ALA A 18 -4.83 10.16 15.10
C ALA A 18 -3.88 9.82 13.92
N GLY A 19 -2.82 9.11 14.20
CA GLY A 19 -1.86 8.68 13.19
C GLY A 19 -1.66 7.18 13.19
N CYS A 20 -1.96 6.54 12.09
CA CYS A 20 -1.80 5.12 11.74
C CYS A 20 -3.01 4.21 12.00
N GLY A 21 -4.14 4.54 11.38
CA GLY A 21 -5.23 3.60 11.14
C GLY A 21 -5.08 2.85 9.82
N GLY A 22 -3.94 2.25 9.54
CA GLY A 22 -3.87 1.14 8.59
C GLY A 22 -4.48 -0.07 9.29
N SER A 23 -5.54 -0.66 8.77
CA SER A 23 -6.12 -1.90 9.28
C SER A 23 -5.15 -3.05 9.01
N VAL A 24 -4.10 -3.14 9.80
CA VAL A 24 -3.27 -4.34 9.86
C VAL A 24 -4.13 -5.39 10.54
N SER A 25 -4.50 -6.45 9.83
CA SER A 25 -5.13 -7.62 10.42
C SER A 25 -4.30 -8.06 11.62
N LYS A 26 -4.86 -7.99 12.82
CA LYS A 26 -4.16 -8.34 14.07
C LYS A 26 -3.67 -9.80 14.09
N THR A 27 -4.12 -10.61 13.17
CA THR A 27 -3.81 -12.05 13.07
C THR A 27 -2.75 -12.38 12.03
N GLY A 28 -2.35 -11.40 11.19
CA GLY A 28 -1.46 -11.66 10.04
C GLY A 28 -2.11 -12.47 8.92
N ILE A 29 -3.39 -12.84 9.06
CA ILE A 29 -4.16 -13.56 8.05
C ILE A 29 -5.12 -12.58 7.39
N GLU A 30 -5.03 -12.45 6.07
CA GLU A 30 -5.97 -11.67 5.28
C GLU A 30 -7.22 -12.53 4.99
N LEU A 31 -8.33 -12.22 5.67
CA LEU A 31 -9.57 -13.01 5.58
C LEU A 31 -10.22 -12.99 4.19
N SER A 32 -9.96 -11.97 3.40
CA SER A 32 -10.44 -11.89 2.01
C SER A 32 -9.84 -12.96 1.10
N ASN A 33 -8.69 -13.52 1.48
CA ASN A 33 -8.05 -14.60 0.75
C ASN A 33 -8.74 -15.96 0.92
N LEU A 34 -9.59 -16.08 1.93
CA LEU A 34 -10.30 -17.33 2.22
C LEU A 34 -11.53 -17.50 1.31
N ASP A 35 -11.78 -18.73 0.85
CA ASP A 35 -13.07 -19.13 0.28
C ASP A 35 -13.90 -19.85 1.35
N GLN A 36 -14.75 -19.10 2.04
CA GLN A 36 -15.60 -19.63 3.11
C GLN A 36 -16.67 -20.64 2.64
N LYS A 37 -16.84 -20.80 1.32
CA LYS A 37 -17.76 -21.79 0.75
C LYS A 37 -17.11 -23.16 0.62
N ALA A 38 -15.77 -23.21 0.53
CA ALA A 38 -15.03 -24.43 0.52
C ALA A 38 -14.94 -25.04 1.93
N LYS A 39 -15.11 -26.35 2.05
CA LYS A 39 -14.93 -27.06 3.32
C LYS A 39 -13.44 -27.36 3.52
N PRO A 40 -12.81 -26.90 4.61
CA PRO A 40 -11.38 -27.10 4.81
C PRO A 40 -10.94 -28.57 4.89
N GLY A 41 -11.86 -29.46 5.33
CA GLY A 41 -11.60 -30.90 5.37
C GLY A 41 -11.64 -31.58 3.99
N ASP A 42 -12.33 -30.98 3.01
CA ASP A 42 -12.44 -31.54 1.66
C ASP A 42 -11.35 -30.97 0.74
N ASN A 43 -11.13 -29.67 0.79
CA ASN A 43 -10.12 -28.97 0.00
C ASN A 43 -9.57 -27.76 0.76
N PHE A 44 -8.52 -27.99 1.54
CA PHE A 44 -7.89 -26.95 2.36
C PHE A 44 -7.27 -25.86 1.50
N TYR A 45 -6.66 -26.19 0.37
CA TYR A 45 -6.06 -25.21 -0.53
C TYR A 45 -7.10 -24.21 -1.07
N GLN A 46 -8.22 -24.75 -1.54
CA GLN A 46 -9.33 -23.90 -2.00
C GLN A 46 -9.90 -23.04 -0.87
N TYR A 47 -10.03 -23.59 0.33
CA TYR A 47 -10.47 -22.84 1.50
C TYR A 47 -9.51 -21.71 1.85
N ALA A 48 -8.22 -21.98 1.90
CA ALA A 48 -7.21 -21.02 2.35
C ALA A 48 -6.87 -19.93 1.31
N CYS A 49 -6.93 -20.27 0.02
CA CYS A 49 -6.42 -19.41 -1.07
C CYS A 49 -7.47 -19.03 -2.10
N GLY A 50 -8.68 -19.63 -2.07
CA GLY A 50 -9.67 -19.48 -3.11
C GLY A 50 -10.16 -18.05 -3.33
N GLY A 51 -10.25 -17.24 -2.30
CA GLY A 51 -10.56 -15.81 -2.38
C GLY A 51 -9.47 -15.04 -3.12
N TRP A 52 -8.20 -15.31 -2.78
CA TRP A 52 -7.05 -14.70 -3.44
C TRP A 52 -6.99 -15.08 -4.93
N ILE A 53 -7.12 -16.36 -5.25
CA ILE A 53 -7.09 -16.87 -6.64
C ILE A 53 -8.20 -16.21 -7.47
N LYS A 54 -9.37 -16.06 -6.90
CA LYS A 54 -10.51 -15.40 -7.56
C LYS A 54 -10.28 -13.91 -7.80
N ALA A 55 -9.60 -13.23 -6.88
CA ALA A 55 -9.27 -11.83 -7.00
C ALA A 55 -8.10 -11.57 -7.97
N HIS A 56 -7.25 -12.58 -8.21
CA HIS A 56 -6.07 -12.50 -9.05
C HIS A 56 -6.10 -13.58 -10.14
N PRO A 57 -6.99 -13.47 -11.13
CA PRO A 57 -7.07 -14.46 -12.21
C PRO A 57 -5.78 -14.44 -13.03
N LEU A 58 -5.32 -15.62 -13.42
CA LEU A 58 -4.17 -15.77 -14.31
C LEU A 58 -4.50 -15.15 -15.68
N THR A 59 -3.69 -14.18 -16.10
CA THR A 59 -3.79 -13.56 -17.43
C THR A 59 -2.85 -14.25 -18.42
N GLY A 60 -3.02 -13.98 -19.72
CA GLY A 60 -2.16 -14.57 -20.76
C GLY A 60 -0.70 -14.12 -20.74
N GLU A 61 -0.38 -13.13 -19.92
CA GLU A 61 0.99 -12.59 -19.77
C GLU A 61 1.86 -13.44 -18.83
N TYR A 62 1.24 -14.23 -17.95
CA TYR A 62 1.92 -15.00 -16.92
C TYR A 62 1.61 -16.49 -17.04
N SER A 63 2.63 -17.31 -16.94
CA SER A 63 2.48 -18.78 -16.80
C SER A 63 2.10 -19.18 -15.38
N THR A 64 2.50 -18.36 -14.40
CA THR A 64 2.17 -18.47 -12.98
C THR A 64 1.92 -17.07 -12.42
N TYR A 65 1.05 -16.94 -11.42
CA TYR A 65 0.79 -15.66 -10.77
C TYR A 65 0.66 -15.86 -9.26
N GLY A 66 1.40 -15.11 -8.48
CA GLY A 66 1.46 -15.21 -7.04
C GLY A 66 1.90 -13.91 -6.41
N ASN A 67 2.22 -13.95 -5.12
CA ASN A 67 2.65 -12.76 -4.37
C ASN A 67 3.92 -12.13 -4.93
N PHE A 68 4.81 -12.89 -5.55
CA PHE A 68 6.02 -12.34 -6.15
C PHE A 68 5.71 -11.48 -7.38
N GLU A 69 4.79 -11.94 -8.23
CA GLU A 69 4.34 -11.17 -9.39
C GLU A 69 3.63 -9.89 -8.94
N VAL A 70 2.77 -9.96 -7.93
CA VAL A 70 2.12 -8.78 -7.32
C VAL A 70 3.17 -7.79 -6.79
N LEU A 71 4.22 -8.27 -6.12
CA LEU A 71 5.30 -7.40 -5.63
C LEU A 71 6.09 -6.75 -6.77
N ILE A 72 6.38 -7.49 -7.83
CA ILE A 72 7.07 -6.99 -9.02
C ILE A 72 6.22 -5.90 -9.70
N GLU A 73 4.92 -6.15 -9.92
CA GLU A 73 4.01 -5.19 -10.52
C GLU A 73 3.90 -3.90 -9.69
N ASN A 74 3.74 -4.04 -8.37
CA ASN A 74 3.69 -2.89 -7.46
C ASN A 74 4.99 -2.10 -7.47
N ASN A 75 6.15 -2.76 -7.47
CA ASN A 75 7.44 -2.11 -7.54
C ASN A 75 7.62 -1.36 -8.88
N ASN A 76 7.29 -2.00 -9.99
CA ASN A 76 7.36 -1.40 -11.32
C ASN A 76 6.42 -0.18 -11.43
N LYS A 77 5.22 -0.28 -10.84
CA LYS A 77 4.30 0.85 -10.79
C LYS A 77 4.87 2.01 -9.99
N GLN A 78 5.43 1.75 -8.80
CA GLN A 78 6.03 2.78 -7.96
C GLN A 78 7.22 3.46 -8.65
N LEU A 79 8.08 2.68 -9.31
CA LEU A 79 9.19 3.21 -10.10
C LEU A 79 8.70 4.09 -11.25
N ARG A 80 7.70 3.65 -11.98
CA ARG A 80 7.10 4.44 -13.07
C ARG A 80 6.52 5.75 -12.53
N ASP A 81 5.71 5.69 -11.47
CA ASP A 81 5.11 6.87 -10.86
C ASP A 81 6.19 7.87 -10.41
N LEU A 82 7.31 7.39 -9.85
CA LEU A 82 8.44 8.20 -9.43
C LEU A 82 9.13 8.87 -10.64
N ILE A 83 9.46 8.11 -11.67
CA ILE A 83 10.10 8.61 -12.89
C ILE A 83 9.22 9.64 -13.60
N GLU A 84 7.92 9.35 -13.73
CA GLU A 84 6.97 10.29 -14.32
C GLU A 84 6.81 11.57 -13.50
N ALA A 85 6.88 11.49 -12.16
CA ALA A 85 6.88 12.68 -11.31
C ALA A 85 8.13 13.54 -11.54
N MET A 86 9.30 12.92 -11.70
CA MET A 86 10.55 13.62 -12.06
C MET A 86 10.46 14.25 -13.45
N ALA A 87 9.90 13.55 -14.42
CA ALA A 87 9.75 14.07 -15.79
C ALA A 87 8.80 15.27 -15.88
N LYS A 88 7.78 15.31 -15.02
CA LYS A 88 6.80 16.41 -14.97
C LYS A 88 7.23 17.57 -14.07
N GLY A 89 8.18 17.31 -13.15
CA GLY A 89 8.68 18.29 -12.17
C GLY A 89 9.63 19.33 -12.79
N GLN A 90 9.76 20.45 -12.08
CA GLN A 90 10.84 21.41 -12.36
C GLN A 90 11.96 21.16 -11.35
N HIS A 91 13.15 20.86 -11.84
CA HIS A 91 14.30 20.51 -11.02
C HIS A 91 15.48 21.43 -11.35
N GLU A 92 16.35 21.66 -10.37
CA GLU A 92 17.58 22.44 -10.59
C GLU A 92 18.50 21.73 -11.58
N ALA A 93 19.15 22.52 -12.42
CA ALA A 93 20.06 22.01 -13.43
C ALA A 93 21.22 21.21 -12.79
N GLY A 94 21.46 20.00 -13.30
CA GLY A 94 22.52 19.10 -12.85
C GLY A 94 22.12 18.16 -11.71
N THR A 95 20.91 18.26 -11.17
CA THR A 95 20.39 17.31 -10.18
C THR A 95 20.11 15.94 -10.80
N LEU A 96 20.02 14.92 -9.95
CA LEU A 96 19.66 13.56 -10.40
C LEU A 96 18.24 13.52 -10.96
N GLU A 97 17.33 14.20 -10.31
CA GLU A 97 15.92 14.31 -10.68
C GLU A 97 15.77 14.91 -12.09
N GLN A 98 16.50 15.99 -12.38
CA GLN A 98 16.52 16.63 -13.70
C GLN A 98 17.03 15.65 -14.77
N LYS A 99 18.13 14.95 -14.50
CA LYS A 99 18.73 14.01 -15.46
C LYS A 99 17.81 12.82 -15.76
N ILE A 100 17.12 12.29 -14.72
CA ILE A 100 16.17 11.20 -14.90
C ILE A 100 14.95 11.69 -15.69
N GLY A 101 14.43 12.86 -15.34
CA GLY A 101 13.30 13.45 -16.06
C GLY A 101 13.58 13.71 -17.53
N ASP A 102 14.74 14.29 -17.84
CA ASP A 102 15.16 14.57 -19.23
C ASP A 102 15.42 13.30 -20.05
N LEU A 103 15.87 12.23 -19.41
CA LEU A 103 16.09 10.94 -20.09
C LEU A 103 14.76 10.24 -20.43
N TYR A 104 13.74 10.45 -19.62
CA TYR A 104 12.43 9.81 -19.79
C TYR A 104 11.56 10.50 -20.83
N ASN A 105 11.69 11.84 -21.02
CA ASN A 105 10.95 12.65 -21.99
C ASN A 105 11.55 12.56 -23.39
#